data_c9717fd13f276b1664561b0c10d83e1b
#
_entry.id   c9717fd13f276b1664561b0c10d83e1b
#
_cell.length_a   1.000
_cell.length_b   1.000
_cell.length_c   1.000
_cell.angle_alpha   90.00
_cell.angle_beta   90.00
_cell.angle_gamma   90.00
#
_symmetry.space_group_name_H-M   'P 1'
#
loop_
_entity.id
_entity.type
_entity.pdbx_description
1 polymer ?
#
loop_
_entity_poly.entity_id
_entity_poly.type
_entity_poly.pdbx_seq_one_letter_code
_entity_poly.pdbx_strand_id
1 'polypeptide(L)'
;MPLAESCSWDLERMRKSAAIAADEASASGIAWTFAPMVDISRDARWGRVMEGAGEDPYLGSLIAKARVEGFQGGNDWRSLADVNTVLACCKHFAAYGAAEAGRDYNTSELSQNTLMNYYMPPYLAAKEAGVATFMASFNEINGVPSTGNKWLMTDLLRKDWGFKGFVVTDYTGINEMVAHSIVRNDKEAGELAANAGIDMDMTGGIYSQYLVQSVKEGKVSEENIDRAVA
;
A
#
# COMPACT_ATOMS: atom_id res chain seq x y z
N MET A 1 5.74 -17.32 8.16
CA MET A 1 6.17 -16.80 6.85
C MET A 1 4.95 -16.82 5.91
N PRO A 2 4.51 -15.69 5.35
CA PRO A 2 3.22 -15.61 4.64
C PRO A 2 3.08 -16.61 3.48
N LEU A 3 4.12 -16.79 2.65
CA LEU A 3 4.10 -17.77 1.57
C LEU A 3 3.90 -19.21 2.09
N ALA A 4 4.54 -19.55 3.21
CA ALA A 4 4.36 -20.88 3.81
C ALA A 4 2.95 -21.06 4.41
N GLU A 5 2.37 -20.00 4.97
CA GLU A 5 0.98 -20.03 5.44
C GLU A 5 0.01 -20.22 4.28
N SER A 6 0.25 -19.56 3.13
CA SER A 6 -0.60 -19.69 1.94
C SER A 6 -0.67 -21.14 1.42
N CYS A 7 0.40 -21.91 1.56
CA CYS A 7 0.45 -23.33 1.19
C CYS A 7 -0.51 -24.21 2.03
N SER A 8 -0.97 -23.74 3.17
CA SER A 8 -1.94 -24.49 3.99
C SER A 8 -3.37 -24.42 3.47
N TRP A 9 -3.70 -23.40 2.67
CA TRP A 9 -5.05 -23.08 2.17
C TRP A 9 -6.10 -22.90 3.28
N ASP A 10 -5.66 -22.73 4.54
CA ASP A 10 -6.52 -22.61 5.72
C ASP A 10 -6.71 -21.13 6.10
N LEU A 11 -7.69 -20.50 5.48
CA LEU A 11 -7.99 -19.07 5.67
C LEU A 11 -8.35 -18.73 7.12
N GLU A 12 -9.00 -19.63 7.83
CA GLU A 12 -9.37 -19.39 9.23
C GLU A 12 -8.14 -19.33 10.12
N ARG A 13 -7.16 -20.22 9.89
CA ARG A 13 -5.89 -20.16 10.63
C ARG A 13 -5.06 -18.93 10.28
N MET A 14 -5.08 -18.47 9.03
CA MET A 14 -4.40 -17.24 8.64
C MET A 14 -5.03 -16.02 9.31
N ARG A 15 -6.37 -15.95 9.35
CA ARG A 15 -7.11 -14.91 10.09
C ARG A 15 -6.75 -14.94 11.58
N LYS A 16 -6.75 -16.12 12.19
CA LYS A 16 -6.40 -16.30 13.60
C LYS A 16 -4.93 -15.92 13.88
N SER A 17 -4.00 -16.29 13.00
CA SER A 17 -2.58 -15.92 13.10
C SER A 17 -2.43 -14.38 13.11
N ALA A 18 -3.12 -13.67 12.21
CA ALA A 18 -3.13 -12.22 12.18
C ALA A 18 -3.75 -11.60 13.44
N ALA A 19 -4.83 -12.18 13.96
CA ALA A 19 -5.47 -11.72 15.19
C ALA A 19 -4.56 -11.88 16.42
N ILE A 20 -3.84 -13.01 16.54
CA ILE A 20 -2.85 -13.21 17.61
C ILE A 20 -1.72 -12.18 17.50
N ALA A 21 -1.22 -11.95 16.29
CA ALA A 21 -0.18 -10.95 16.08
C ALA A 21 -0.66 -9.53 16.43
N ALA A 22 -1.93 -9.20 16.16
CA ALA A 22 -2.52 -7.92 16.56
C ALA A 22 -2.64 -7.77 18.07
N ASP A 23 -3.07 -8.82 18.76
CA ASP A 23 -3.19 -8.87 20.23
C ASP A 23 -1.81 -8.64 20.88
N GLU A 24 -0.77 -9.36 20.46
CA GLU A 24 0.59 -9.19 20.95
C GLU A 24 1.17 -7.81 20.65
N ALA A 25 0.92 -7.27 19.44
CA ALA A 25 1.38 -5.96 19.04
C ALA A 25 0.70 -4.85 19.85
N SER A 26 -0.62 -4.90 20.00
CA SER A 26 -1.38 -3.92 20.77
C SER A 26 -0.99 -3.94 22.24
N ALA A 27 -0.78 -5.12 22.83
CA ALA A 27 -0.27 -5.26 24.20
C ALA A 27 1.13 -4.63 24.38
N SER A 28 1.89 -4.50 23.30
CA SER A 28 3.21 -3.83 23.26
C SER A 28 3.12 -2.34 22.93
N GLY A 29 1.91 -1.78 22.80
CA GLY A 29 1.68 -0.37 22.47
C GLY A 29 1.78 -0.05 20.98
N ILE A 30 1.80 -1.03 20.10
CA ILE A 30 1.78 -0.85 18.65
C ILE A 30 0.33 -0.72 18.19
N ALA A 31 0.00 0.36 17.48
CA ALA A 31 -1.35 0.62 16.98
C ALA A 31 -1.52 0.37 15.47
N TRP A 32 -0.42 0.18 14.73
CA TRP A 32 -0.41 0.06 13.28
C TRP A 32 0.66 -0.91 12.80
N THR A 33 0.30 -1.82 11.89
CA THR A 33 1.22 -2.78 11.30
C THR A 33 1.34 -2.58 9.79
N PHE A 34 2.53 -2.82 9.21
CA PHE A 34 2.76 -2.76 7.76
C PHE A 34 2.52 -4.14 7.11
N ALA A 35 1.32 -4.65 7.33
CA ALA A 35 0.82 -5.93 6.80
C ALA A 35 -0.70 -5.84 6.58
N PRO A 36 -1.26 -6.65 5.66
CA PRO A 36 -0.62 -7.68 4.86
C PRO A 36 0.09 -7.16 3.61
N MET A 37 1.16 -7.86 3.18
CA MET A 37 1.67 -7.75 1.82
C MET A 37 0.83 -8.62 0.91
N VAL A 38 0.26 -8.03 -0.13
CA VAL A 38 -0.68 -8.71 -1.04
C VAL A 38 -0.20 -8.73 -2.48
N ASP A 39 1.04 -8.34 -2.72
CA ASP A 39 1.64 -8.37 -4.04
C ASP A 39 1.60 -9.77 -4.65
N ILE A 40 1.03 -9.87 -5.85
CA ILE A 40 1.11 -11.07 -6.66
C ILE A 40 2.51 -11.13 -7.27
N SER A 41 3.22 -12.23 -7.03
CA SER A 41 4.56 -12.46 -7.58
C SER A 41 4.57 -13.66 -8.50
N ARG A 42 4.92 -13.44 -9.77
CA ARG A 42 5.04 -14.47 -10.80
C ARG A 42 6.48 -14.86 -11.09
N ASP A 43 7.41 -14.00 -10.70
CA ASP A 43 8.85 -14.24 -10.89
C ASP A 43 9.49 -14.61 -9.54
N ALA A 44 9.85 -15.89 -9.40
CA ALA A 44 10.45 -16.42 -8.18
C ALA A 44 11.84 -15.85 -7.86
N ARG A 45 12.44 -15.08 -8.78
CA ARG A 45 13.72 -14.38 -8.54
C ARG A 45 13.54 -13.12 -7.69
N TRP A 46 12.33 -12.58 -7.59
CA TRP A 46 12.07 -11.43 -6.72
C TRP A 46 12.31 -11.79 -5.25
N GLY A 47 13.19 -11.05 -4.58
CA GLY A 47 13.64 -11.38 -3.22
C GLY A 47 12.56 -11.31 -2.14
N ARG A 48 11.41 -10.68 -2.44
CA ARG A 48 10.28 -10.51 -1.51
C ARG A 48 9.11 -11.47 -1.75
N VAL A 49 9.25 -12.45 -2.63
CA VAL A 49 8.23 -13.49 -2.90
C VAL A 49 7.69 -14.12 -1.62
N MET A 50 8.56 -14.34 -0.62
CA MET A 50 8.21 -15.00 0.64
C MET A 50 7.29 -14.18 1.56
N GLU A 51 7.19 -12.86 1.34
CA GLU A 51 6.33 -11.98 2.14
C GLU A 51 4.86 -12.04 1.71
N GLY A 52 4.59 -12.44 0.46
CA GLY A 52 3.25 -12.49 -0.13
C GLY A 52 2.59 -13.87 -0.05
N ALA A 53 1.45 -13.99 -0.74
CA ALA A 53 0.64 -15.20 -0.79
C ALA A 53 0.93 -16.10 -2.01
N GLY A 54 1.82 -15.69 -2.92
CA GLY A 54 2.16 -16.42 -4.13
C GLY A 54 1.67 -15.73 -5.41
N GLU A 55 1.40 -16.54 -6.45
CA GLU A 55 1.12 -16.02 -7.79
C GLU A 55 -0.37 -15.99 -8.17
N ASP A 56 -1.24 -16.67 -7.41
CA ASP A 56 -2.66 -16.79 -7.73
C ASP A 56 -3.46 -15.60 -7.18
N PRO A 57 -4.11 -14.78 -8.06
CA PRO A 57 -4.85 -13.60 -7.61
C PRO A 57 -6.12 -13.93 -6.83
N TYR A 58 -6.74 -15.07 -7.04
CA TYR A 58 -7.94 -15.48 -6.31
C TYR A 58 -7.59 -15.88 -4.88
N LEU A 59 -6.63 -16.80 -4.71
CA LEU A 59 -6.14 -17.19 -3.39
C LEU A 59 -5.55 -15.98 -2.64
N GLY A 60 -4.76 -15.14 -3.34
CA GLY A 60 -4.22 -13.91 -2.79
C GLY A 60 -5.30 -12.95 -2.26
N SER A 61 -6.42 -12.85 -2.98
CA SER A 61 -7.57 -12.04 -2.55
C SER A 61 -8.24 -12.58 -1.28
N LEU A 62 -8.43 -13.88 -1.19
CA LEU A 62 -9.00 -14.52 0.00
C LEU A 62 -8.09 -14.36 1.23
N ILE A 63 -6.79 -14.51 1.04
CA ILE A 63 -5.79 -14.34 2.10
C ILE A 63 -5.69 -12.88 2.54
N ALA A 64 -5.71 -11.93 1.60
CA ALA A 64 -5.71 -10.50 1.90
C ALA A 64 -6.86 -10.14 2.83
N LYS A 65 -8.08 -10.59 2.50
CA LYS A 65 -9.26 -10.39 3.32
C LYS A 65 -9.10 -11.01 4.70
N ALA A 66 -8.74 -12.29 4.78
CA ALA A 66 -8.59 -13.00 6.06
C ALA A 66 -7.59 -12.31 6.99
N ARG A 67 -6.46 -11.81 6.45
CA ARG A 67 -5.43 -11.12 7.24
C ARG A 67 -5.88 -9.73 7.70
N VAL A 68 -6.53 -8.94 6.84
CA VAL A 68 -7.08 -7.64 7.23
C VAL A 68 -8.09 -7.81 8.36
N GLU A 69 -9.05 -8.72 8.19
CA GLU A 69 -10.05 -9.03 9.24
C GLU A 69 -9.40 -9.53 10.54
N GLY A 70 -8.31 -10.28 10.44
CA GLY A 70 -7.56 -10.74 11.60
C GLY A 70 -6.88 -9.61 12.35
N PHE A 71 -6.14 -8.73 11.67
CA PHE A 71 -5.45 -7.59 12.29
C PHE A 71 -6.42 -6.58 12.90
N GLN A 72 -7.55 -6.33 12.23
CA GLN A 72 -8.50 -5.26 12.59
C GLN A 72 -9.70 -5.74 13.41
N GLY A 73 -9.78 -7.05 13.72
CA GLY A 73 -10.88 -7.63 14.50
C GLY A 73 -12.17 -7.84 13.70
N GLY A 74 -12.18 -7.53 12.41
CA GLY A 74 -13.34 -7.65 11.52
C GLY A 74 -13.24 -6.73 10.32
N ASN A 75 -14.37 -6.57 9.63
CA ASN A 75 -14.51 -5.70 8.44
C ASN A 75 -15.22 -4.37 8.73
N ASP A 76 -15.56 -4.08 9.97
CA ASP A 76 -16.15 -2.83 10.41
C ASP A 76 -15.07 -1.98 11.09
N TRP A 77 -14.91 -0.73 10.69
CA TRP A 77 -13.96 0.21 11.30
C TRP A 77 -14.15 0.37 12.81
N ARG A 78 -15.35 0.07 13.34
CA ARG A 78 -15.63 0.11 14.79
C ARG A 78 -14.85 -0.94 15.57
N SER A 79 -14.48 -2.06 14.94
CA SER A 79 -13.65 -3.08 15.58
C SER A 79 -12.24 -2.58 15.93
N LEU A 80 -11.77 -1.51 15.26
CA LEU A 80 -10.49 -0.86 15.58
C LEU A 80 -10.48 -0.14 16.95
N ALA A 81 -11.64 0.00 17.60
CA ALA A 81 -11.72 0.50 18.97
C ALA A 81 -11.40 -0.59 20.02
N ASP A 82 -11.34 -1.84 19.62
CA ASP A 82 -11.01 -2.96 20.51
C ASP A 82 -9.52 -2.97 20.83
N VAL A 83 -9.19 -3.25 22.08
CA VAL A 83 -7.81 -3.14 22.61
C VAL A 83 -6.82 -4.16 22.03
N ASN A 84 -7.30 -5.19 21.36
CA ASN A 84 -6.51 -6.27 20.79
C ASN A 84 -6.43 -6.21 19.25
N THR A 85 -6.66 -5.05 18.69
CA THR A 85 -6.60 -4.80 17.25
C THR A 85 -5.54 -3.77 16.89
N VAL A 86 -5.08 -3.79 15.64
CA VAL A 86 -4.18 -2.80 15.07
C VAL A 86 -4.64 -2.42 13.66
N LEU A 87 -4.32 -1.20 13.24
CA LEU A 87 -4.53 -0.79 11.85
C LEU A 87 -3.71 -1.70 10.92
N ALA A 88 -4.35 -2.29 9.92
CA ALA A 88 -3.69 -3.02 8.85
C ALA A 88 -3.24 -2.05 7.75
N CYS A 89 -2.15 -2.38 7.08
CA CYS A 89 -1.64 -1.65 5.93
C CYS A 89 -1.46 -2.61 4.75
N CYS A 90 -2.31 -2.47 3.75
CA CYS A 90 -2.19 -3.26 2.53
C CYS A 90 -1.04 -2.73 1.68
N LYS A 91 -0.09 -3.58 1.34
CA LYS A 91 1.12 -3.20 0.61
C LYS A 91 1.53 -4.21 -0.45
N HIS A 92 2.29 -3.79 -1.44
CA HIS A 92 2.66 -2.42 -1.83
C HIS A 92 1.83 -2.00 -3.03
N PHE A 93 1.11 -0.92 -2.92
CA PHE A 93 0.14 -0.47 -3.94
C PHE A 93 0.84 0.37 -5.02
N ALA A 94 1.11 -0.19 -6.28
CA ALA A 94 0.63 -1.48 -6.67
C ALA A 94 1.62 -2.20 -7.60
N ALA A 95 1.36 -3.49 -7.79
CA ALA A 95 2.06 -4.33 -8.76
C ALA A 95 3.59 -4.45 -8.53
N TYR A 96 4.06 -4.35 -7.28
CA TYR A 96 5.48 -4.42 -6.96
C TYR A 96 6.07 -5.81 -7.27
N GLY A 97 5.28 -6.88 -7.13
CA GLY A 97 5.67 -8.23 -7.53
C GLY A 97 5.75 -8.48 -9.03
N ALA A 98 5.42 -7.47 -9.86
CA ALA A 98 5.55 -7.51 -11.31
C ALA A 98 6.85 -6.91 -11.83
N ALA A 99 7.77 -6.50 -10.93
CA ALA A 99 9.03 -5.89 -11.31
C ALA A 99 9.82 -6.75 -12.32
N GLU A 100 10.27 -6.12 -13.39
CA GLU A 100 10.94 -6.79 -14.49
C GLU A 100 12.18 -7.58 -14.03
N ALA A 101 12.27 -8.82 -14.54
CA ALA A 101 13.34 -9.77 -14.21
C ALA A 101 13.46 -10.10 -12.71
N GLY A 102 12.42 -9.86 -11.91
CA GLY A 102 12.43 -10.06 -10.47
C GLY A 102 13.39 -9.11 -9.73
N ARG A 103 13.77 -8.01 -10.35
CA ARG A 103 14.65 -7.02 -9.73
C ARG A 103 13.85 -6.07 -8.86
N ASP A 104 14.18 -6.05 -7.59
CA ASP A 104 13.54 -5.12 -6.65
C ASP A 104 13.70 -3.67 -7.10
N TYR A 105 12.70 -2.83 -6.87
CA TYR A 105 12.60 -1.44 -7.33
C TYR A 105 12.47 -1.22 -8.86
N ASN A 106 12.53 -2.28 -9.66
CA ASN A 106 12.48 -2.13 -11.11
C ASN A 106 11.06 -1.79 -11.60
N THR A 107 10.98 -1.33 -12.84
CA THR A 107 9.72 -0.98 -13.51
C THR A 107 8.80 -2.17 -13.68
N SER A 108 7.49 -1.94 -13.77
CA SER A 108 6.45 -2.91 -14.08
C SER A 108 5.72 -2.47 -15.34
N GLU A 109 6.10 -3.07 -16.47
CA GLU A 109 5.46 -2.85 -17.78
C GLU A 109 4.26 -3.79 -17.94
N LEU A 110 3.07 -3.25 -17.80
CA LEU A 110 1.84 -4.04 -17.77
C LEU A 110 0.75 -3.41 -18.64
N SER A 111 0.07 -4.25 -19.45
CA SER A 111 -1.19 -3.79 -20.02
C SER A 111 -2.20 -3.51 -18.90
N GLN A 112 -3.11 -2.56 -19.12
CA GLN A 112 -4.17 -2.28 -18.15
C GLN A 112 -5.02 -3.50 -17.84
N ASN A 113 -5.27 -4.35 -18.85
CA ASN A 113 -5.99 -5.61 -18.65
C ASN A 113 -5.24 -6.56 -17.70
N THR A 114 -3.94 -6.73 -17.87
CA THR A 114 -3.12 -7.55 -16.97
C THR A 114 -3.07 -6.95 -15.57
N LEU A 115 -2.87 -5.65 -15.46
CA LEU A 115 -2.85 -4.94 -14.19
C LEU A 115 -4.16 -5.19 -13.42
N MET A 116 -5.30 -4.87 -14.03
CA MET A 116 -6.61 -4.90 -13.37
C MET A 116 -7.11 -6.32 -13.06
N ASN A 117 -6.83 -7.31 -13.92
CA ASN A 117 -7.37 -8.66 -13.73
C ASN A 117 -6.40 -9.59 -12.98
N TYR A 118 -5.13 -9.24 -12.86
CA TYR A 118 -4.13 -10.12 -12.27
C TYR A 118 -3.50 -9.54 -11.00
N TYR A 119 -3.05 -8.31 -11.03
CA TYR A 119 -2.32 -7.71 -9.90
C TYR A 119 -3.22 -6.94 -8.91
N MET A 120 -4.33 -6.37 -9.39
CA MET A 120 -5.21 -5.54 -8.55
C MET A 120 -6.21 -6.31 -7.67
N PRO A 121 -6.65 -7.55 -7.98
CA PRO A 121 -7.69 -8.20 -7.18
C PRO A 121 -7.40 -8.33 -5.68
N PRO A 122 -6.17 -8.68 -5.21
CA PRO A 122 -5.91 -8.74 -3.77
C PRO A 122 -6.00 -7.40 -3.05
N TYR A 123 -5.62 -6.30 -3.71
CA TYR A 123 -5.75 -4.96 -3.15
C TYR A 123 -7.22 -4.54 -3.02
N LEU A 124 -8.04 -4.85 -4.04
CA LEU A 124 -9.47 -4.60 -3.99
C LEU A 124 -10.13 -5.42 -2.87
N ALA A 125 -9.75 -6.69 -2.73
CA ALA A 125 -10.25 -7.56 -1.65
C ALA A 125 -9.87 -7.03 -0.25
N ALA A 126 -8.65 -6.52 -0.08
CA ALA A 126 -8.22 -5.87 1.16
C ALA A 126 -9.04 -4.61 1.44
N LYS A 127 -9.31 -3.78 0.41
CA LYS A 127 -10.18 -2.60 0.53
C LYS A 127 -11.60 -2.99 0.94
N GLU A 128 -12.19 -4.01 0.33
CA GLU A 128 -13.52 -4.52 0.65
C GLU A 128 -13.60 -5.12 2.05
N ALA A 129 -12.50 -5.67 2.55
CA ALA A 129 -12.35 -6.12 3.94
C ALA A 129 -12.19 -4.97 4.94
N GLY A 130 -12.21 -3.72 4.49
CA GLY A 130 -12.14 -2.55 5.35
C GLY A 130 -10.73 -2.18 5.82
N VAL A 131 -9.68 -2.51 5.04
CA VAL A 131 -8.30 -2.12 5.40
C VAL A 131 -8.19 -0.62 5.67
N ALA A 132 -7.54 -0.27 6.77
CA ALA A 132 -7.44 1.12 7.23
C ALA A 132 -6.45 1.95 6.40
N THR A 133 -5.37 1.33 5.90
CA THR A 133 -4.30 2.06 5.21
C THR A 133 -3.75 1.28 4.02
N PHE A 134 -3.20 2.02 3.06
CA PHE A 134 -2.40 1.48 1.97
C PHE A 134 -0.98 2.05 2.00
N MET A 135 -0.02 1.26 1.57
CA MET A 135 1.35 1.73 1.34
C MET A 135 1.65 1.72 -0.15
N ALA A 136 2.07 2.89 -0.67
CA ALA A 136 2.46 3.02 -2.06
C ALA A 136 3.75 2.22 -2.33
N SER A 137 3.83 1.60 -3.51
CA SER A 137 5.01 0.84 -3.92
C SER A 137 6.11 1.72 -4.51
N PHE A 138 7.32 1.21 -4.57
CA PHE A 138 8.49 1.90 -5.15
C PHE A 138 8.50 1.90 -6.68
N ASN A 139 8.01 0.80 -7.30
CA ASN A 139 8.12 0.59 -8.73
C ASN A 139 7.31 1.58 -9.54
N GLU A 140 7.75 1.77 -10.76
CA GLU A 140 6.97 2.42 -11.80
C GLU A 140 5.94 1.44 -12.40
N ILE A 141 4.77 1.95 -12.72
CA ILE A 141 3.80 1.26 -13.57
C ILE A 141 3.75 2.04 -14.88
N ASN A 142 4.22 1.40 -15.96
CA ASN A 142 4.26 2.02 -17.29
C ASN A 142 4.94 3.41 -17.28
N GLY A 143 6.08 3.51 -16.63
CA GLY A 143 6.89 4.73 -16.55
C GLY A 143 6.43 5.77 -15.53
N VAL A 144 5.42 5.48 -14.71
CA VAL A 144 4.95 6.40 -13.64
C VAL A 144 5.16 5.76 -12.28
N PRO A 145 6.05 6.30 -11.41
CA PRO A 145 6.22 5.81 -10.05
C PRO A 145 4.89 5.78 -9.29
N SER A 146 4.61 4.69 -8.60
CA SER A 146 3.33 4.51 -7.90
C SER A 146 3.06 5.65 -6.92
N THR A 147 4.06 6.13 -6.18
CA THR A 147 3.98 7.27 -5.26
C THR A 147 3.54 8.58 -5.94
N GLY A 148 3.89 8.79 -7.21
CA GLY A 148 3.48 9.96 -7.99
C GLY A 148 2.30 9.73 -8.92
N ASN A 149 1.68 8.56 -8.88
CA ASN A 149 0.65 8.15 -9.84
C ASN A 149 -0.75 8.56 -9.38
N LYS A 150 -1.21 9.71 -9.84
CA LYS A 150 -2.54 10.25 -9.52
C LYS A 150 -3.67 9.32 -9.94
N TRP A 151 -3.57 8.69 -11.10
CA TRP A 151 -4.58 7.73 -11.54
C TRP A 151 -4.72 6.59 -10.53
N LEU A 152 -3.59 6.05 -10.08
CA LEU A 152 -3.57 4.94 -9.13
C LEU A 152 -4.12 5.36 -7.75
N MET A 153 -3.58 6.45 -7.18
CA MET A 153 -3.86 6.85 -5.78
C MET A 153 -5.18 7.58 -5.62
N THR A 154 -5.55 8.43 -6.58
CA THR A 154 -6.76 9.25 -6.48
C THR A 154 -7.90 8.65 -7.30
N ASP A 155 -7.70 8.43 -8.60
CA ASP A 155 -8.82 8.08 -9.46
C ASP A 155 -9.29 6.64 -9.19
N LEU A 156 -8.38 5.66 -9.22
CA LEU A 156 -8.73 4.27 -8.96
C LEU A 156 -9.04 4.02 -7.47
N LEU A 157 -8.06 4.28 -6.58
CA LEU A 157 -8.19 3.89 -5.17
C LEU A 157 -9.31 4.65 -4.45
N ARG A 158 -9.32 5.99 -4.57
CA ARG A 158 -10.27 6.82 -3.80
C ARG A 158 -11.61 7.02 -4.50
N LYS A 159 -11.63 7.33 -5.82
CA LYS A 159 -12.89 7.62 -6.51
C LYS A 159 -13.60 6.34 -6.91
N ASP A 160 -12.93 5.45 -7.67
CA ASP A 160 -13.58 4.26 -8.22
C ASP A 160 -13.82 3.20 -7.12
N TRP A 161 -12.83 2.93 -6.27
CA TRP A 161 -12.97 1.96 -5.19
C TRP A 161 -13.57 2.54 -3.92
N GLY A 162 -13.61 3.86 -3.76
CA GLY A 162 -14.19 4.54 -2.60
C GLY A 162 -13.40 4.34 -1.30
N PHE A 163 -12.08 4.19 -1.36
CA PHE A 163 -11.22 4.08 -0.18
C PHE A 163 -11.26 5.37 0.64
N LYS A 164 -11.40 5.25 1.97
CA LYS A 164 -11.56 6.37 2.90
C LYS A 164 -10.41 6.54 3.89
N GLY A 165 -9.53 5.55 4.01
CA GLY A 165 -8.35 5.62 4.87
C GLY A 165 -7.22 6.45 4.26
N PHE A 166 -6.04 6.38 4.85
CA PHE A 166 -4.88 7.12 4.34
C PHE A 166 -3.86 6.24 3.61
N VAL A 167 -3.07 6.89 2.75
CA VAL A 167 -1.99 6.27 1.98
C VAL A 167 -0.66 6.80 2.49
N VAL A 168 0.19 5.89 2.94
CA VAL A 168 1.58 6.18 3.31
C VAL A 168 2.51 5.77 2.17
N THR A 169 3.66 6.45 2.03
CA THR A 169 4.73 5.95 1.14
C THR A 169 5.40 4.73 1.74
N ASP A 170 6.16 4.00 0.94
CA ASP A 170 7.21 3.14 1.48
C ASP A 170 8.40 4.01 1.97
N TYR A 171 9.41 3.38 2.55
CA TYR A 171 10.57 4.04 3.14
C TYR A 171 11.26 4.97 2.15
N THR A 172 11.28 6.28 2.43
CA THR A 172 11.80 7.32 1.52
C THR A 172 11.19 7.34 0.11
N GLY A 173 9.97 6.83 -0.07
CA GLY A 173 9.37 6.62 -1.39
C GLY A 173 9.15 7.90 -2.20
N ILE A 174 9.06 9.08 -1.55
CA ILE A 174 9.02 10.36 -2.25
C ILE A 174 10.39 10.70 -2.86
N ASN A 175 11.47 10.51 -2.07
CA ASN A 175 12.83 10.77 -2.54
C ASN A 175 13.21 9.89 -3.73
N GLU A 176 12.77 8.64 -3.74
CA GLU A 176 13.04 7.67 -4.82
C GLU A 176 12.55 8.17 -6.20
N MET A 177 11.52 9.01 -6.26
CA MET A 177 11.02 9.56 -7.52
C MET A 177 12.03 10.44 -8.26
N VAL A 178 13.01 11.00 -7.56
CA VAL A 178 14.15 11.72 -8.19
C VAL A 178 15.03 10.75 -8.96
N ALA A 179 15.31 9.56 -8.36
CA ALA A 179 16.09 8.52 -9.04
C ALA A 179 15.36 7.95 -10.28
N HIS A 180 14.03 7.90 -10.26
CA HIS A 180 13.21 7.56 -11.42
C HIS A 180 13.16 8.64 -12.49
N SER A 181 13.81 9.78 -12.27
CA SER A 181 13.94 10.90 -13.23
C SER A 181 12.61 11.52 -13.70
N ILE A 182 11.52 11.32 -12.95
CA ILE A 182 10.22 11.95 -13.25
C ILE A 182 10.12 13.37 -12.68
N VAL A 183 10.94 13.68 -11.68
CA VAL A 183 11.07 14.98 -11.04
C VAL A 183 12.54 15.34 -10.87
N ARG A 184 12.84 16.62 -10.71
CA ARG A 184 14.23 17.12 -10.69
C ARG A 184 14.85 17.15 -9.31
N ASN A 185 14.03 17.23 -8.26
CA ASN A 185 14.45 17.40 -6.88
C ASN A 185 13.36 16.99 -5.89
N ASP A 186 13.71 16.92 -4.63
CA ASP A 186 12.84 16.48 -3.52
C ASP A 186 11.58 17.34 -3.38
N LYS A 187 11.67 18.66 -3.59
CA LYS A 187 10.50 19.55 -3.52
C LYS A 187 9.46 19.20 -4.58
N GLU A 188 9.89 19.01 -5.83
CA GLU A 188 8.99 18.59 -6.91
C GLU A 188 8.43 17.20 -6.67
N ALA A 189 9.22 16.30 -6.08
CA ALA A 189 8.76 14.98 -5.68
C ALA A 189 7.63 15.06 -4.63
N GLY A 190 7.79 15.91 -3.61
CA GLY A 190 6.75 16.16 -2.60
C GLY A 190 5.47 16.75 -3.19
N GLU A 191 5.61 17.71 -4.10
CA GLU A 191 4.47 18.31 -4.83
C GLU A 191 3.71 17.26 -5.66
N LEU A 192 4.44 16.41 -6.38
CA LEU A 192 3.85 15.34 -7.19
C LEU A 192 3.12 14.32 -6.30
N ALA A 193 3.74 13.85 -5.22
CA ALA A 193 3.16 12.88 -4.30
C ALA A 193 1.89 13.41 -3.61
N ALA A 194 1.92 14.64 -3.07
CA ALA A 194 0.76 15.26 -2.45
C ALA A 194 -0.41 15.44 -3.43
N ASN A 195 -0.12 15.87 -4.66
CA ASN A 195 -1.12 16.01 -5.73
C ASN A 195 -1.62 14.66 -6.28
N ALA A 196 -0.81 13.60 -6.16
CA ALA A 196 -1.24 12.26 -6.51
C ALA A 196 -2.19 11.63 -5.48
N GLY A 197 -2.16 12.07 -4.22
CA GLY A 197 -3.03 11.56 -3.16
C GLY A 197 -2.32 10.78 -2.07
N ILE A 198 -1.01 10.93 -1.92
CA ILE A 198 -0.24 10.42 -0.79
C ILE A 198 -0.48 11.34 0.42
N ASP A 199 -0.84 10.74 1.54
CA ASP A 199 -1.19 11.49 2.76
C ASP A 199 -0.03 11.57 3.76
N MET A 200 0.83 10.54 3.79
CA MET A 200 1.92 10.44 4.76
C MET A 200 3.25 10.07 4.10
N ASP A 201 4.29 10.83 4.42
CA ASP A 201 5.67 10.61 3.99
C ASP A 201 6.42 9.76 5.03
N MET A 202 6.82 8.54 4.67
CA MET A 202 7.57 7.68 5.57
C MET A 202 9.05 8.03 5.54
N THR A 203 9.55 8.60 6.63
CA THR A 203 10.96 8.92 6.92
C THR A 203 11.65 9.89 5.96
N GLY A 204 11.08 10.19 4.79
CA GLY A 204 11.67 11.07 3.77
C GLY A 204 11.88 12.51 4.25
N GLY A 205 10.99 12.99 5.12
CA GLY A 205 11.01 14.35 5.64
C GLY A 205 10.65 15.42 4.61
N ILE A 206 10.22 15.01 3.42
CA ILE A 206 9.92 15.89 2.30
C ILE A 206 8.72 16.77 2.60
N TYR A 207 7.65 16.18 3.14
CA TYR A 207 6.45 16.93 3.47
C TYR A 207 6.70 17.98 4.54
N SER A 208 7.41 17.65 5.60
CA SER A 208 7.75 18.59 6.66
C SER A 208 8.65 19.73 6.19
N GLN A 209 9.51 19.46 5.19
CA GLN A 209 10.47 20.44 4.68
C GLN A 209 9.87 21.38 3.63
N TYR A 210 9.01 20.89 2.75
CA TYR A 210 8.64 21.64 1.54
C TYR A 210 7.16 21.98 1.40
N LEU A 211 6.21 21.23 2.00
CA LEU A 211 4.78 21.43 1.71
C LEU A 211 4.26 22.81 2.05
N VAL A 212 4.70 23.42 3.15
CA VAL A 212 4.28 24.78 3.54
C VAL A 212 4.64 25.79 2.43
N GLN A 213 5.82 25.66 1.86
CA GLN A 213 6.25 26.53 0.77
C GLN A 213 5.46 26.22 -0.51
N SER A 214 5.28 24.96 -0.85
CA SER A 214 4.56 24.53 -2.06
C SER A 214 3.09 24.97 -2.04
N VAL A 215 2.44 25.00 -0.88
CA VAL A 215 1.10 25.57 -0.73
C VAL A 215 1.11 27.08 -0.98
N LYS A 216 2.05 27.83 -0.39
CA LYS A 216 2.18 29.29 -0.60
C LYS A 216 2.44 29.64 -2.06
N GLU A 217 3.13 28.78 -2.79
CA GLU A 217 3.43 28.94 -4.22
C GLU A 217 2.27 28.44 -5.13
N GLY A 218 1.19 27.91 -4.56
CA GLY A 218 0.06 27.36 -5.31
C GLY A 218 0.37 26.07 -6.08
N LYS A 219 1.43 25.34 -5.69
CA LYS A 219 1.82 24.06 -6.30
C LYS A 219 1.08 22.87 -5.72
N VAL A 220 0.65 22.99 -4.46
CA VAL A 220 -0.21 22.04 -3.75
C VAL A 220 -1.37 22.83 -3.17
N SER A 221 -2.61 22.33 -3.32
CA SER A 221 -3.78 23.00 -2.75
C SER A 221 -3.92 22.72 -1.26
N GLU A 222 -4.48 23.68 -0.50
CA GLU A 222 -4.86 23.46 0.90
C GLU A 222 -5.86 22.31 1.02
N GLU A 223 -6.78 22.14 0.06
CA GLU A 223 -7.73 21.04 0.01
C GLU A 223 -7.05 19.66 0.03
N ASN A 224 -5.88 19.51 -0.64
CA ASN A 224 -5.11 18.27 -0.59
C ASN A 224 -4.55 18.00 0.80
N ILE A 225 -4.13 19.06 1.52
CA ILE A 225 -3.64 18.93 2.88
C ILE A 225 -4.79 18.60 3.83
N ASP A 226 -5.91 19.32 3.74
CA ASP A 226 -7.09 19.07 4.58
C ASP A 226 -7.61 17.64 4.41
N ARG A 227 -7.67 17.16 3.17
CA ARG A 227 -8.02 15.76 2.90
C ARG A 227 -7.06 14.76 3.57
N ALA A 228 -5.76 15.05 3.55
CA ALA A 228 -4.74 14.14 4.08
C ALA A 228 -4.77 14.05 5.62
N VAL A 229 -5.30 15.07 6.32
CA VAL A 229 -5.35 15.12 7.78
C VAL A 229 -6.75 14.87 8.36
N ALA A 230 -7.79 14.79 7.52
CA ALA A 230 -9.17 14.52 7.91
C ALA A 230 -9.41 13.05 8.25
#